data_9f81c5c6aceddfc7aa87dbfefcb4b8b8
#
_entry.id   9f81c5c6aceddfc7aa87dbfefcb4b8b8
#
_cell.length_a   1.000
_cell.length_b   1.000
_cell.length_c   1.000
_cell.angle_alpha   90.00
_cell.angle_beta   90.00
_cell.angle_gamma   90.00
#
_symmetry.space_group_name_H-M   'P 1'
#
loop_
_entity.id
_entity.type
_entity.pdbx_description
1 polymer ?
#
loop_
_entity_poly.entity_id
_entity_poly.type
_entity_poly.pdbx_seq_one_letter_code
_entity_poly.pdbx_strand_id
1 'polypeptide(L)'
;MRTSLLNPAAILVLSLVACFCVAQTQPAPQSAGTVLRLRVRVKIGDATKGLSRKRFFLIKGSLEQNKTLVDEMLQRPFISRDCYYRAAGASDRLINWLKENDCESVYCRELQPNDVEGPDAVPEFQTAMSASEKEFGSRELARKWLTTNLPEKLRDGFYKGHQLGIEGTLKQAEAFSGAKVLSVMTDRNGTAYFTDLEPGTYTLSNILPFESGSTSLIWNCEVKVKQDDRAFEKPFLIMNRPEKNVKCVALERPLPACEK
;
A
#
# COMPACT_ATOMS: atom_id res chain seq x y z
N MET A 1 -24.61 -78.87 48.54
CA MET A 1 -25.91 -78.74 49.23
C MET A 1 -26.56 -77.42 48.82
N ARG A 2 -27.79 -77.51 48.25
CA ARG A 2 -28.86 -76.52 48.11
C ARG A 2 -28.50 -75.26 47.27
N THR A 3 -28.86 -75.20 45.97
CA THR A 3 -30.19 -74.89 45.38
C THR A 3 -30.84 -73.60 45.87
N SER A 4 -31.04 -72.68 45.00
CA SER A 4 -32.24 -71.85 44.80
C SER A 4 -31.94 -70.82 43.68
N LEU A 5 -32.40 -70.91 42.45
CA LEU A 5 -33.68 -70.66 41.82
C LEU A 5 -34.28 -69.29 42.21
N LEU A 6 -34.46 -68.45 41.21
CA LEU A 6 -35.60 -67.60 40.85
C LEU A 6 -35.08 -66.31 40.20
N ASN A 7 -35.41 -65.96 39.12
CA ASN A 7 -36.48 -65.85 38.11
C ASN A 7 -36.40 -64.46 37.49
N PRO A 8 -36.73 -64.35 36.25
CA PRO A 8 -36.40 -63.18 35.47
C PRO A 8 -37.55 -62.17 35.45
N ALA A 9 -37.25 -60.94 35.58
CA ALA A 9 -38.17 -59.84 35.22
C ALA A 9 -37.60 -59.06 34.03
N ALA A 10 -38.20 -59.36 32.91
CA ALA A 10 -37.97 -58.61 31.70
C ALA A 10 -38.50 -57.16 31.87
N ILE A 11 -37.63 -56.20 31.89
CA ILE A 11 -38.00 -54.78 31.73
C ILE A 11 -37.58 -54.35 30.33
N LEU A 12 -38.57 -54.30 29.47
CA LEU A 12 -38.48 -53.77 28.11
C LEU A 12 -38.47 -52.25 28.23
N VAL A 13 -37.28 -51.62 28.21
CA VAL A 13 -37.17 -50.18 28.14
C VAL A 13 -37.18 -49.81 26.66
N LEU A 14 -38.33 -49.32 26.20
CA LEU A 14 -38.48 -48.70 24.88
C LEU A 14 -37.74 -47.34 24.90
N SER A 15 -36.53 -47.32 24.40
CA SER A 15 -35.78 -46.09 24.16
C SER A 15 -36.34 -45.43 22.91
N LEU A 16 -37.20 -44.43 23.07
CA LEU A 16 -37.58 -43.52 22.02
C LEU A 16 -36.36 -42.64 21.70
N VAL A 17 -35.60 -43.01 20.68
CA VAL A 17 -34.58 -42.14 20.09
C VAL A 17 -35.32 -41.08 19.27
N ALA A 18 -35.56 -39.92 19.90
CA ALA A 18 -35.99 -38.74 19.18
C ALA A 18 -34.82 -38.27 18.28
N CYS A 19 -34.89 -38.57 16.97
CA CYS A 19 -34.00 -38.01 15.97
C CYS A 19 -34.28 -36.50 15.88
N PHE A 20 -33.52 -35.71 16.65
CA PHE A 20 -33.42 -34.27 16.39
C PHE A 20 -32.70 -34.09 15.06
N CYS A 21 -33.43 -33.94 13.97
CA CYS A 21 -32.91 -33.34 12.74
C CYS A 21 -32.52 -31.91 13.03
N VAL A 22 -31.27 -31.71 13.48
CA VAL A 22 -30.63 -30.39 13.47
C VAL A 22 -30.49 -30.05 11.98
N ALA A 23 -31.39 -29.20 11.47
CA ALA A 23 -31.21 -28.57 10.17
C ALA A 23 -29.90 -27.79 10.25
N GLN A 24 -28.83 -28.42 9.72
CA GLN A 24 -27.58 -27.68 9.46
C GLN A 24 -27.95 -26.59 8.44
N THR A 25 -28.14 -25.38 8.93
CA THR A 25 -28.12 -24.18 8.10
C THR A 25 -26.74 -24.16 7.44
N GLN A 26 -26.67 -24.66 6.20
CA GLN A 26 -25.51 -24.42 5.36
C GLN A 26 -25.24 -22.92 5.37
N PRO A 27 -24.00 -22.47 5.72
CA PRO A 27 -23.65 -21.08 5.54
C PRO A 27 -23.95 -20.75 4.08
N ALA A 28 -24.69 -19.66 3.88
CA ALA A 28 -24.94 -19.14 2.52
C ALA A 28 -23.61 -19.12 1.78
N PRO A 29 -23.58 -19.53 0.48
CA PRO A 29 -22.36 -19.47 -0.29
C PRO A 29 -21.83 -18.05 -0.19
N GLN A 30 -20.65 -17.88 0.40
CA GLN A 30 -19.95 -16.62 0.41
C GLN A 30 -19.82 -16.24 -1.05
N SER A 31 -20.52 -15.19 -1.47
CA SER A 31 -20.39 -14.66 -2.82
C SER A 31 -18.92 -14.40 -3.05
N ALA A 32 -18.33 -15.09 -4.02
CA ALA A 32 -16.95 -14.85 -4.39
C ALA A 32 -16.82 -13.34 -4.66
N GLY A 33 -16.08 -12.65 -3.77
CA GLY A 33 -15.96 -11.21 -3.81
C GLY A 33 -15.43 -10.78 -5.18
N THR A 34 -15.92 -9.66 -5.66
CA THR A 34 -15.46 -9.12 -6.95
C THR A 34 -14.01 -8.67 -6.84
N VAL A 35 -13.24 -8.91 -7.88
CA VAL A 35 -11.82 -8.52 -7.96
C VAL A 35 -11.67 -7.38 -8.96
N LEU A 36 -11.03 -6.29 -8.56
CA LEU A 36 -10.62 -5.21 -9.44
C LEU A 36 -9.11 -5.33 -9.72
N ARG A 37 -8.75 -5.60 -10.96
CA ARG A 37 -7.36 -5.56 -11.43
C ARG A 37 -7.03 -4.13 -11.86
N LEU A 38 -6.07 -3.52 -11.18
CA LEU A 38 -5.51 -2.21 -11.51
C LEU A 38 -4.25 -2.37 -12.35
N ARG A 39 -4.07 -1.52 -13.35
CA ARG A 39 -2.82 -1.38 -14.10
C ARG A 39 -2.46 0.09 -14.24
N VAL A 40 -1.32 0.48 -13.68
CA VAL A 40 -0.85 1.86 -13.68
C VAL A 40 0.37 2.00 -14.56
N ARG A 41 0.31 2.95 -15.49
CA ARG A 41 1.40 3.22 -16.43
C ARG A 41 1.67 4.72 -16.51
N VAL A 42 2.92 5.08 -16.73
CA VAL A 42 3.34 6.46 -16.96
C VAL A 42 4.05 6.53 -18.31
N LYS A 43 3.65 7.48 -19.12
CA LYS A 43 4.35 7.82 -20.35
C LYS A 43 5.39 8.91 -20.05
N ILE A 44 6.66 8.58 -20.26
CA ILE A 44 7.81 9.48 -20.10
C ILE A 44 8.49 9.56 -21.46
N GLY A 45 8.40 10.72 -22.14
CA GLY A 45 8.79 10.82 -23.55
C GLY A 45 7.99 9.85 -24.41
N ASP A 46 8.67 9.00 -25.19
CA ASP A 46 8.03 7.97 -26.02
C ASP A 46 7.88 6.62 -25.33
N ALA A 47 8.47 6.43 -24.16
CA ALA A 47 8.41 5.18 -23.42
C ALA A 47 7.22 5.15 -22.45
N THR A 48 6.52 4.01 -22.40
CA THR A 48 5.47 3.74 -21.41
C THR A 48 5.96 2.69 -20.42
N LYS A 49 6.06 3.05 -19.15
CA LYS A 49 6.54 2.16 -18.08
C LYS A 49 5.43 1.87 -17.08
N GLY A 50 5.41 0.64 -16.54
CA GLY A 50 4.60 0.31 -15.37
C GLY A 50 5.09 1.07 -14.15
N LEU A 51 4.18 1.57 -13.33
CA LEU A 51 4.50 2.29 -12.11
C LEU A 51 4.59 1.31 -10.95
N SER A 52 5.81 0.94 -10.57
CA SER A 52 6.07 -0.05 -9.53
C SER A 52 6.06 0.55 -8.12
N ARG A 53 5.69 -0.27 -7.13
CA ARG A 53 5.78 0.05 -5.70
C ARG A 53 5.06 1.35 -5.30
N LYS A 54 3.97 1.70 -5.99
CA LYS A 54 3.14 2.83 -5.62
C LYS A 54 1.83 2.33 -5.01
N ARG A 55 1.41 2.99 -3.92
CA ARG A 55 0.19 2.63 -3.19
C ARG A 55 -1.00 3.35 -3.79
N PHE A 56 -2.07 2.61 -3.99
CA PHE A 56 -3.36 3.13 -4.42
C PHE A 56 -4.43 2.77 -3.40
N PHE A 57 -5.40 3.64 -3.29
CA PHE A 57 -6.49 3.57 -2.33
C PHE A 57 -7.82 3.57 -3.06
N LEU A 58 -8.76 2.76 -2.59
CA LEU A 58 -10.10 2.65 -3.13
C LEU A 58 -11.09 3.16 -2.08
N ILE A 59 -11.65 4.33 -2.33
CA ILE A 59 -12.57 5.07 -1.46
C ILE A 59 -13.98 4.84 -1.97
N LYS A 60 -14.92 4.43 -1.13
CA LYS A 60 -16.32 4.23 -1.52
C LYS A 60 -16.96 5.57 -1.96
N GLY A 61 -17.66 5.55 -3.08
CA GLY A 61 -18.31 6.73 -3.66
C GLY A 61 -17.69 7.19 -4.98
N SER A 62 -18.48 7.90 -5.77
CA SER A 62 -18.08 8.52 -7.04
C SER A 62 -17.15 9.72 -6.81
N LEU A 63 -16.53 10.23 -7.88
CA LEU A 63 -15.75 11.47 -7.82
C LEU A 63 -16.61 12.67 -7.35
N GLU A 64 -17.87 12.69 -7.70
CA GLU A 64 -18.80 13.75 -7.28
C GLU A 64 -19.11 13.66 -5.79
N GLN A 65 -19.37 12.44 -5.29
CA GLN A 65 -19.61 12.23 -3.86
C GLN A 65 -18.36 12.54 -3.01
N ASN A 66 -17.16 12.25 -3.52
CA ASN A 66 -15.89 12.53 -2.87
C ASN A 66 -15.26 13.87 -3.30
N LYS A 67 -16.04 14.78 -3.93
CA LYS A 67 -15.50 16.00 -4.55
C LYS A 67 -14.66 16.84 -3.59
N THR A 68 -15.15 17.12 -2.39
CA THR A 68 -14.42 17.91 -1.39
C THR A 68 -13.07 17.27 -1.05
N LEU A 69 -13.05 15.95 -0.81
CA LEU A 69 -11.83 15.21 -0.52
C LEU A 69 -10.85 15.22 -1.70
N VAL A 70 -11.36 15.07 -2.93
CA VAL A 70 -10.56 15.14 -4.15
C VAL A 70 -9.95 16.53 -4.35
N ASP A 71 -10.74 17.59 -4.15
CA ASP A 71 -10.27 18.97 -4.26
C ASP A 71 -9.17 19.27 -3.22
N GLU A 72 -9.32 18.81 -1.98
CA GLU A 72 -8.29 18.92 -0.93
C GLU A 72 -7.00 18.18 -1.30
N MET A 73 -7.10 16.95 -1.82
CA MET A 73 -5.93 16.20 -2.29
C MET A 73 -5.21 16.91 -3.43
N LEU A 74 -5.96 17.51 -4.37
CA LEU A 74 -5.41 18.23 -5.50
C LEU A 74 -4.75 19.55 -5.11
N GLN A 75 -5.23 20.21 -4.06
CA GLN A 75 -4.70 21.50 -3.58
C GLN A 75 -3.54 21.34 -2.61
N ARG A 76 -3.31 20.13 -2.07
CA ARG A 76 -2.27 19.90 -1.08
C ARG A 76 -0.89 20.28 -1.61
N PRO A 77 -0.09 21.04 -0.83
CA PRO A 77 1.29 21.32 -1.19
C PRO A 77 2.09 20.04 -1.37
N PHE A 78 2.90 19.97 -2.40
CA PHE A 78 3.80 18.87 -2.64
C PHE A 78 5.22 19.27 -2.27
N ILE A 79 5.84 18.50 -1.38
CA ILE A 79 7.24 18.63 -1.02
C ILE A 79 7.98 17.49 -1.72
N SER A 80 8.93 17.82 -2.62
CA SER A 80 9.72 16.78 -3.27
C SER A 80 10.69 16.13 -2.28
N ARG A 81 10.95 14.84 -2.50
CA ARG A 81 11.93 14.10 -1.71
C ARG A 81 13.29 14.79 -1.70
N ASP A 82 13.77 15.19 -2.88
CA ASP A 82 15.08 15.81 -3.02
C ASP A 82 15.16 17.12 -2.23
N CYS A 83 14.10 17.95 -2.26
CA CYS A 83 14.04 19.19 -1.47
C CYS A 83 13.99 18.93 0.03
N TYR A 84 13.21 17.95 0.45
CA TYR A 84 13.15 17.55 1.86
C TYR A 84 14.53 17.13 2.40
N TYR A 85 15.20 16.21 1.71
CA TYR A 85 16.49 15.69 2.16
C TYR A 85 17.58 16.77 2.09
N ARG A 86 17.56 17.64 1.09
CA ARG A 86 18.46 18.80 1.01
C ARG A 86 18.28 19.74 2.20
N ALA A 87 17.05 20.12 2.52
CA ALA A 87 16.72 20.92 3.70
C ALA A 87 17.06 20.22 5.02
N ALA A 88 17.00 18.89 5.06
CA ALA A 88 17.45 18.09 6.20
C ALA A 88 18.97 18.00 6.34
N GLY A 89 19.76 18.52 5.39
CA GLY A 89 21.21 18.53 5.38
C GLY A 89 21.85 17.25 4.84
N ALA A 90 21.11 16.50 4.01
CA ALA A 90 21.65 15.34 3.32
C ALA A 90 22.66 15.74 2.27
N SER A 91 23.71 14.90 2.09
CA SER A 91 24.65 15.01 0.97
C SER A 91 23.96 14.73 -0.37
N ASP A 92 24.49 15.27 -1.45
CA ASP A 92 24.02 14.94 -2.80
C ASP A 92 24.14 13.43 -3.09
N ARG A 93 25.10 12.73 -2.46
CA ARG A 93 25.25 11.27 -2.56
C ARG A 93 24.06 10.52 -1.96
N LEU A 94 23.62 10.91 -0.77
CA LEU A 94 22.42 10.29 -0.16
C LEU A 94 21.16 10.58 -0.98
N ILE A 95 21.00 11.81 -1.48
CA ILE A 95 19.85 12.19 -2.32
C ILE A 95 19.84 11.36 -3.60
N ASN A 96 20.99 11.22 -4.28
CA ASN A 96 21.09 10.41 -5.49
C ASN A 96 20.85 8.92 -5.20
N TRP A 97 21.38 8.39 -4.11
CA TRP A 97 21.12 7.02 -3.69
C TRP A 97 19.62 6.73 -3.51
N LEU A 98 18.88 7.62 -2.83
CA LEU A 98 17.43 7.51 -2.68
C LEU A 98 16.71 7.57 -4.04
N LYS A 99 17.16 8.44 -4.92
CA LYS A 99 16.57 8.63 -6.24
C LYS A 99 16.76 7.43 -7.15
N GLU A 100 17.97 6.90 -7.25
CA GLU A 100 18.34 5.76 -8.08
C GLU A 100 17.63 4.47 -7.65
N ASN A 101 17.33 4.35 -6.35
CA ASN A 101 16.63 3.20 -5.79
C ASN A 101 15.10 3.41 -5.66
N ASP A 102 14.55 4.56 -6.12
CA ASP A 102 13.14 4.96 -5.94
C ASP A 102 12.66 4.83 -4.48
N CYS A 103 13.48 5.34 -3.55
CA CYS A 103 13.31 5.21 -2.12
C CYS A 103 12.78 6.50 -1.48
N GLU A 104 11.85 6.36 -0.54
CA GLU A 104 11.36 7.45 0.32
C GLU A 104 12.06 7.46 1.69
N SER A 105 12.77 6.38 2.03
CA SER A 105 13.57 6.25 3.25
C SER A 105 14.76 5.33 3.00
N VAL A 106 15.73 5.35 3.90
CA VAL A 106 16.91 4.47 3.82
C VAL A 106 16.58 3.00 4.11
N TYR A 107 15.37 2.69 4.52
CA TYR A 107 14.90 1.32 4.77
C TYR A 107 14.34 0.59 3.54
N CYS A 108 14.31 1.24 2.39
CA CYS A 108 13.67 0.69 1.19
C CYS A 108 14.36 -0.54 0.60
N ARG A 109 15.66 -0.70 0.88
CA ARG A 109 16.48 -1.87 0.54
C ARG A 109 17.61 -2.07 1.52
N GLU A 110 18.17 -3.26 1.52
CA GLU A 110 19.39 -3.57 2.27
C GLU A 110 20.60 -2.84 1.68
N LEU A 111 21.44 -2.28 2.56
CA LEU A 111 22.67 -1.59 2.18
C LEU A 111 23.73 -2.58 1.71
N GLN A 112 24.30 -2.29 0.56
CA GLN A 112 25.38 -3.07 -0.03
C GLN A 112 26.75 -2.56 0.43
N PRO A 113 27.82 -3.36 0.32
CA PRO A 113 29.17 -2.90 0.69
C PRO A 113 29.59 -1.60 0.00
N ASN A 114 29.28 -1.43 -1.28
CA ASN A 114 29.62 -0.24 -2.06
C ASN A 114 28.79 1.02 -1.68
N ASP A 115 27.68 0.87 -0.95
CA ASP A 115 26.97 2.03 -0.39
C ASP A 115 27.75 2.67 0.77
N VAL A 116 28.63 1.89 1.42
CA VAL A 116 29.38 2.28 2.63
C VAL A 116 30.87 2.47 2.34
N GLU A 117 31.39 1.80 1.31
CA GLU A 117 32.82 1.76 0.99
C GLU A 117 33.07 2.13 -0.48
N GLY A 118 34.26 2.67 -0.75
CA GLY A 118 34.70 3.03 -2.10
C GLY A 118 34.30 4.47 -2.51
N PRO A 119 34.54 4.81 -3.79
CA PRO A 119 34.40 6.19 -4.27
C PRO A 119 32.94 6.69 -4.34
N ASP A 120 31.99 5.76 -4.41
CA ASP A 120 30.56 6.08 -4.51
C ASP A 120 29.81 5.93 -3.19
N ALA A 121 30.54 5.66 -2.10
CA ALA A 121 29.95 5.51 -0.78
C ALA A 121 29.22 6.78 -0.33
N VAL A 122 28.11 6.57 0.40
CA VAL A 122 27.30 7.64 0.97
C VAL A 122 27.91 8.10 2.29
N PRO A 123 28.31 9.38 2.43
CA PRO A 123 28.99 9.87 3.64
C PRO A 123 28.24 9.63 4.94
N GLU A 124 26.91 9.76 4.91
CA GLU A 124 26.05 9.50 6.05
C GLU A 124 26.09 8.04 6.48
N PHE A 125 26.16 7.12 5.53
CA PHE A 125 26.29 5.68 5.83
C PHE A 125 27.66 5.35 6.37
N GLN A 126 28.72 5.98 5.88
CA GLN A 126 30.08 5.82 6.42
C GLN A 126 30.15 6.30 7.87
N THR A 127 29.59 7.47 8.17
CA THR A 127 29.54 8.00 9.53
C THR A 127 28.74 7.07 10.46
N ALA A 128 27.57 6.63 10.03
CA ALA A 128 26.73 5.71 10.79
C ALA A 128 27.41 4.34 10.98
N MET A 129 28.16 3.87 9.98
CA MET A 129 28.93 2.62 10.06
C MET A 129 29.95 2.65 11.18
N SER A 130 30.71 3.73 11.30
CA SER A 130 31.71 3.89 12.36
C SER A 130 31.10 3.88 13.77
N ALA A 131 29.88 4.41 13.93
CA ALA A 131 29.13 4.33 15.18
C ALA A 131 28.66 2.90 15.45
N SER A 132 28.09 2.23 14.44
CA SER A 132 27.57 0.86 14.55
C SER A 132 28.67 -0.18 14.82
N GLU A 133 29.87 0.00 14.27
CA GLU A 133 31.00 -0.91 14.55
C GLU A 133 31.37 -0.91 16.03
N LYS A 134 31.34 0.24 16.68
CA LYS A 134 31.59 0.36 18.12
C LYS A 134 30.48 -0.33 18.94
N GLU A 135 29.26 -0.27 18.46
CA GLU A 135 28.08 -0.84 19.15
C GLU A 135 28.04 -2.36 19.02
N PHE A 136 28.20 -2.88 17.80
CA PHE A 136 27.97 -4.30 17.49
C PHE A 136 29.26 -5.16 17.51
N GLY A 137 30.44 -4.56 17.51
CA GLY A 137 31.73 -5.27 17.51
C GLY A 137 31.98 -6.14 16.25
N SER A 138 31.10 -6.04 15.26
CA SER A 138 31.15 -6.79 14.00
C SER A 138 30.77 -5.87 12.83
N ARG A 139 31.67 -5.81 11.82
CA ARG A 139 31.43 -4.98 10.62
C ARG A 139 30.21 -5.41 9.82
N GLU A 140 29.93 -6.71 9.75
CA GLU A 140 28.77 -7.23 9.05
C GLU A 140 27.47 -6.83 9.76
N LEU A 141 27.38 -7.01 11.07
CA LEU A 141 26.24 -6.58 11.86
C LEU A 141 26.09 -5.05 11.85
N ALA A 142 27.21 -4.33 11.96
CA ALA A 142 27.22 -2.87 11.85
C ALA A 142 26.59 -2.40 10.54
N ARG A 143 26.98 -2.97 9.40
CA ARG A 143 26.40 -2.62 8.10
C ARG A 143 24.89 -2.90 8.05
N LYS A 144 24.45 -4.02 8.60
CA LYS A 144 23.03 -4.40 8.61
C LYS A 144 22.17 -3.42 9.41
N TRP A 145 22.70 -2.85 10.47
CA TRP A 145 21.96 -2.02 11.43
C TRP A 145 22.35 -0.54 11.43
N LEU A 146 23.34 -0.13 10.60
CA LEU A 146 23.87 1.24 10.63
C LEU A 146 22.79 2.33 10.45
N THR A 147 21.71 2.02 9.74
CA THR A 147 20.63 2.97 9.50
C THR A 147 19.94 3.44 10.78
N THR A 148 20.01 2.66 11.88
CA THR A 148 19.49 3.07 13.19
C THR A 148 20.28 4.23 13.79
N ASN A 149 21.53 4.40 13.40
CA ASN A 149 22.43 5.47 13.83
C ASN A 149 22.36 6.74 12.95
N LEU A 150 21.48 6.75 11.96
CA LEU A 150 21.18 7.96 11.21
C LEU A 150 20.19 8.85 11.97
N PRO A 151 20.34 10.19 11.90
CA PRO A 151 19.32 11.12 12.37
C PRO A 151 17.96 10.82 11.74
N GLU A 152 16.89 10.87 12.51
CA GLU A 152 15.53 10.53 12.04
C GLU A 152 15.13 11.28 10.76
N LYS A 153 15.45 12.59 10.68
CA LYS A 153 15.19 13.40 9.49
C LYS A 153 15.82 12.86 8.20
N LEU A 154 16.97 12.17 8.30
CA LEU A 154 17.67 11.54 7.15
C LEU A 154 17.27 10.08 6.96
N ARG A 155 16.82 9.43 8.02
CA ARG A 155 16.51 8.01 8.04
C ARG A 155 15.15 7.71 7.41
N ASP A 156 14.10 8.31 7.94
CA ASP A 156 12.71 8.01 7.60
C ASP A 156 11.74 9.21 7.72
N GLY A 157 12.25 10.41 8.00
CA GLY A 157 11.40 11.58 8.26
C GLY A 157 10.49 11.95 7.08
N PHE A 158 10.98 11.87 5.84
CA PHE A 158 10.17 12.09 4.65
C PHE A 158 9.02 11.08 4.54
N TYR A 159 9.36 9.79 4.68
CA TYR A 159 8.37 8.71 4.65
C TYR A 159 7.31 8.87 5.74
N LYS A 160 7.72 9.18 6.98
CA LYS A 160 6.78 9.43 8.09
C LYS A 160 5.84 10.60 7.82
N GLY A 161 6.37 11.70 7.28
CA GLY A 161 5.55 12.85 6.88
C GLY A 161 4.49 12.47 5.84
N HIS A 162 4.86 11.66 4.85
CA HIS A 162 3.93 11.10 3.87
C HIS A 162 2.87 10.21 4.52
N GLN A 163 3.25 9.30 5.43
CA GLN A 163 2.28 8.43 6.12
C GLN A 163 1.27 9.22 6.94
N LEU A 164 1.69 10.24 7.68
CA LEU A 164 0.78 11.12 8.42
C LEU A 164 -0.21 11.85 7.50
N GLY A 165 0.26 12.33 6.34
CA GLY A 165 -0.60 12.95 5.34
C GLY A 165 -1.65 11.98 4.76
N ILE A 166 -1.26 10.74 4.53
CA ILE A 166 -2.17 9.67 4.07
C ILE A 166 -3.20 9.34 5.15
N GLU A 167 -2.76 9.09 6.39
CA GLU A 167 -3.64 8.74 7.51
C GLU A 167 -4.73 9.78 7.77
N GLY A 168 -4.39 11.07 7.70
CA GLY A 168 -5.36 12.16 7.83
C GLY A 168 -6.46 12.07 6.76
N THR A 169 -6.07 11.86 5.51
CA THR A 169 -7.00 11.71 4.40
C THR A 169 -7.86 10.44 4.50
N LEU A 170 -7.26 9.32 4.96
CA LEU A 170 -8.01 8.07 5.16
C LEU A 170 -9.09 8.22 6.23
N LYS A 171 -8.75 8.81 7.38
CA LYS A 171 -9.72 9.07 8.45
C LYS A 171 -10.89 9.94 7.97
N GLN A 172 -10.61 10.96 7.18
CA GLN A 172 -11.63 11.82 6.60
C GLN A 172 -12.50 11.06 5.59
N ALA A 173 -11.90 10.26 4.70
CA ALA A 173 -12.60 9.45 3.72
C ALA A 173 -13.52 8.40 4.39
N GLU A 174 -13.04 7.72 5.42
CA GLU A 174 -13.79 6.72 6.17
C GLU A 174 -14.95 7.35 6.96
N ALA A 175 -14.71 8.50 7.58
CA ALA A 175 -15.75 9.24 8.30
C ALA A 175 -16.88 9.72 7.36
N PHE A 176 -16.52 10.16 6.16
CA PHE A 176 -17.49 10.64 5.17
C PHE A 176 -18.28 9.49 4.51
N SER A 177 -17.59 8.43 4.09
CA SER A 177 -18.20 7.31 3.35
C SER A 177 -18.89 6.27 4.25
N GLY A 178 -18.56 6.24 5.54
CA GLY A 178 -18.96 5.19 6.48
C GLY A 178 -18.37 3.82 6.15
N ALA A 179 -17.36 3.76 5.27
CA ALA A 179 -16.74 2.54 4.80
C ALA A 179 -15.22 2.61 4.91
N LYS A 180 -14.61 1.48 5.23
CA LYS A 180 -13.14 1.35 5.28
C LYS A 180 -12.54 1.58 3.91
N VAL A 181 -11.46 2.37 3.86
CA VAL A 181 -10.67 2.56 2.64
C VAL A 181 -9.75 1.36 2.43
N LEU A 182 -9.81 0.78 1.24
CA LEU A 182 -8.95 -0.33 0.85
C LEU A 182 -7.67 0.20 0.20
N SER A 183 -6.56 -0.51 0.36
CA SER A 183 -5.31 -0.12 -0.29
C SER A 183 -4.55 -1.30 -0.85
N VAL A 184 -3.86 -1.06 -1.97
CA VAL A 184 -2.98 -2.03 -2.62
C VAL A 184 -1.70 -1.34 -3.08
N MET A 185 -0.64 -2.11 -3.22
CA MET A 185 0.63 -1.66 -3.77
C MET A 185 0.85 -2.32 -5.14
N THR A 186 1.29 -1.54 -6.13
CA THR A 186 1.59 -2.06 -7.45
C THR A 186 2.87 -2.91 -7.45
N ASP A 187 2.85 -3.97 -8.23
CA ASP A 187 4.01 -4.83 -8.51
C ASP A 187 5.02 -4.12 -9.43
N ARG A 188 6.08 -4.85 -9.85
CA ARG A 188 7.12 -4.33 -10.75
C ARG A 188 6.59 -3.89 -12.11
N ASN A 189 5.44 -4.42 -12.53
CA ASN A 189 4.80 -4.11 -13.82
C ASN A 189 3.72 -3.04 -13.71
N GLY A 190 3.51 -2.47 -12.52
CA GLY A 190 2.45 -1.50 -12.24
C GLY A 190 1.07 -2.14 -12.11
N THR A 191 0.98 -3.42 -11.74
CA THR A 191 -0.28 -4.14 -11.55
C THR A 191 -0.58 -4.32 -10.07
N ALA A 192 -1.84 -4.23 -9.68
CA ALA A 192 -2.32 -4.53 -8.33
C ALA A 192 -3.74 -5.11 -8.38
N TYR A 193 -4.19 -5.72 -7.29
CA TYR A 193 -5.50 -6.34 -7.20
C TYR A 193 -6.19 -5.93 -5.91
N PHE A 194 -7.39 -5.38 -6.03
CA PHE A 194 -8.32 -5.26 -4.90
C PHE A 194 -9.24 -6.47 -4.94
N THR A 195 -9.35 -7.18 -3.85
CA THR A 195 -10.18 -8.40 -3.70
C THR A 195 -11.36 -8.14 -2.78
N ASP A 196 -12.34 -9.01 -2.82
CA ASP A 196 -13.50 -9.01 -1.93
C ASP A 196 -14.29 -7.70 -1.94
N LEU A 197 -14.38 -7.10 -3.13
CA LEU A 197 -15.09 -5.85 -3.32
C LEU A 197 -16.60 -6.05 -3.35
N GLU A 198 -17.32 -5.16 -2.67
CA GLU A 198 -18.75 -5.00 -2.88
C GLU A 198 -19.01 -4.30 -4.22
N PRO A 199 -20.07 -4.69 -4.96
CA PRO A 199 -20.51 -3.93 -6.13
C PRO A 199 -20.79 -2.48 -5.75
N GLY A 200 -20.38 -1.54 -6.60
CA GLY A 200 -20.57 -0.13 -6.31
C GLY A 200 -19.65 0.79 -7.12
N THR A 201 -19.74 2.07 -6.82
CA THR A 201 -18.87 3.09 -7.40
C THR A 201 -17.82 3.49 -6.37
N TYR A 202 -16.59 3.63 -6.81
CA TYR A 202 -15.45 3.97 -5.98
C TYR A 202 -14.61 5.07 -6.63
N THR A 203 -13.92 5.84 -5.80
CA THR A 203 -12.84 6.74 -6.20
C THR A 203 -11.51 6.04 -5.92
N LEU A 204 -10.74 5.80 -6.97
CA LEU A 204 -9.39 5.25 -6.90
C LEU A 204 -8.38 6.39 -6.93
N SER A 205 -7.50 6.45 -5.93
CA SER A 205 -6.55 7.55 -5.75
C SER A 205 -5.20 7.06 -5.22
N ASN A 206 -4.12 7.77 -5.52
CA ASN A 206 -2.85 7.65 -4.80
C ASN A 206 -2.75 8.59 -3.59
N ILE A 207 -3.79 9.38 -3.31
CA ILE A 207 -3.94 10.30 -2.16
C ILE A 207 -2.88 11.40 -2.10
N LEU A 208 -1.60 11.04 -2.14
CA LEU A 208 -0.49 11.98 -2.22
C LEU A 208 0.18 11.87 -3.58
N PRO A 209 0.60 13.00 -4.17
CA PRO A 209 1.40 12.98 -5.38
C PRO A 209 2.67 12.16 -5.17
N PHE A 210 3.11 11.43 -6.18
CA PHE A 210 4.44 10.82 -6.20
C PHE A 210 5.28 11.41 -7.34
N GLU A 211 6.59 11.30 -7.17
CA GLU A 211 7.53 11.80 -8.18
C GLU A 211 7.65 10.84 -9.36
N SER A 212 7.64 11.38 -10.55
CA SER A 212 7.88 10.67 -11.80
C SER A 212 8.77 11.51 -12.72
N GLY A 213 10.05 11.22 -12.75
CA GLY A 213 11.03 12.05 -13.47
C GLY A 213 11.12 13.47 -12.87
N SER A 214 10.78 14.49 -13.65
CA SER A 214 10.78 15.91 -13.25
C SER A 214 9.41 16.42 -12.80
N THR A 215 8.42 15.54 -12.68
CA THR A 215 7.04 15.90 -12.34
C THR A 215 6.53 15.11 -11.14
N SER A 216 5.48 15.62 -10.51
CA SER A 216 4.66 14.92 -9.54
C SER A 216 3.31 14.57 -10.15
N LEU A 217 2.77 13.40 -9.80
CA LEU A 217 1.53 12.89 -10.33
C LEU A 217 0.56 12.50 -9.22
N ILE A 218 -0.68 12.97 -9.34
CA ILE A 218 -1.80 12.50 -8.55
C ILE A 218 -2.96 12.13 -9.46
N TRP A 219 -3.63 11.01 -9.15
CA TRP A 219 -4.83 10.56 -9.85
C TRP A 219 -5.98 10.37 -8.88
N ASN A 220 -7.16 10.77 -9.36
CA ASN A 220 -8.43 10.47 -8.75
C ASN A 220 -9.36 9.97 -9.87
N CYS A 221 -9.66 8.68 -9.90
CA CYS A 221 -10.40 8.04 -10.98
C CYS A 221 -11.66 7.37 -10.46
N GLU A 222 -12.77 7.53 -11.17
CA GLU A 222 -14.00 6.82 -10.86
C GLU A 222 -13.96 5.40 -11.42
N VAL A 223 -14.20 4.42 -10.54
CA VAL A 223 -14.26 2.99 -10.89
C VAL A 223 -15.61 2.44 -10.51
N LYS A 224 -16.25 1.71 -11.44
CA LYS A 224 -17.51 0.99 -11.19
C LYS A 224 -17.21 -0.50 -11.10
N VAL A 225 -17.46 -1.06 -9.92
CA VAL A 225 -17.32 -2.50 -9.64
C VAL A 225 -18.69 -3.15 -9.79
N LYS A 226 -18.81 -4.16 -10.65
CA LYS A 226 -20.05 -4.92 -10.88
C LYS A 226 -19.90 -6.32 -10.31
N GLN A 227 -21.02 -6.97 -10.00
CA GLN A 227 -21.04 -8.28 -9.32
C GLN A 227 -20.37 -9.42 -10.10
N ASP A 228 -20.32 -9.33 -11.43
CA ASP A 228 -19.74 -10.36 -12.31
C ASP A 228 -18.50 -9.87 -13.08
N ASP A 229 -17.86 -8.79 -12.62
CA ASP A 229 -16.67 -8.27 -13.29
C ASP A 229 -15.53 -9.30 -13.17
N ARG A 230 -15.36 -10.09 -14.24
CA ARG A 230 -14.15 -10.87 -14.44
C ARG A 230 -12.99 -9.92 -14.73
N ALA A 231 -12.56 -9.23 -13.67
CA ALA A 231 -11.50 -8.22 -13.71
C ALA A 231 -10.16 -8.73 -14.30
N PHE A 232 -10.04 -10.04 -14.51
CA PHE A 232 -8.87 -10.63 -15.14
C PHE A 232 -8.75 -10.29 -16.63
N GLU A 233 -9.86 -10.07 -17.33
CA GLU A 233 -9.84 -9.86 -18.79
C GLU A 233 -9.54 -8.41 -19.17
N LYS A 234 -10.03 -7.43 -18.42
CA LYS A 234 -9.79 -6.00 -18.68
C LYS A 234 -9.35 -5.28 -17.42
N PRO A 235 -8.05 -5.03 -17.23
CA PRO A 235 -7.58 -4.23 -16.10
C PRO A 235 -8.10 -2.79 -16.22
N PHE A 236 -8.44 -2.17 -15.09
CA PHE A 236 -8.66 -0.75 -15.02
C PHE A 236 -7.31 -0.04 -15.23
N LEU A 237 -7.15 0.61 -16.38
CA LEU A 237 -5.91 1.23 -16.78
C LEU A 237 -5.88 2.70 -16.34
N ILE A 238 -4.86 3.07 -15.58
CA ILE A 238 -4.54 4.46 -15.25
C ILE A 238 -3.28 4.89 -15.98
N MET A 239 -3.34 6.06 -16.60
CA MET A 239 -2.21 6.69 -17.26
C MET A 239 -2.15 8.19 -16.91
N ASN A 240 -0.96 8.80 -17.01
CA ASN A 240 -0.81 10.26 -16.89
C ASN A 240 -1.45 11.02 -18.07
N ARG A 241 -1.83 10.30 -19.11
CA ARG A 241 -2.73 10.78 -20.19
C ARG A 241 -3.93 9.83 -20.23
N PRO A 242 -5.03 10.17 -19.48
CA PRO A 242 -6.19 9.31 -19.37
C PRO A 242 -6.83 9.02 -20.72
N GLU A 243 -7.30 7.79 -20.92
CA GLU A 243 -8.12 7.44 -22.06
C GLU A 243 -9.47 8.18 -21.99
N LYS A 244 -10.05 8.50 -23.15
CA LYS A 244 -11.31 9.28 -23.25
C LYS A 244 -12.49 8.67 -22.48
N ASN A 245 -12.45 7.35 -22.22
CA ASN A 245 -13.54 6.60 -21.57
C ASN A 245 -13.35 6.40 -20.06
N VAL A 246 -12.24 6.91 -19.50
CA VAL A 246 -11.94 6.79 -18.07
C VAL A 246 -12.20 8.14 -17.40
N LYS A 247 -13.15 8.17 -16.47
CA LYS A 247 -13.45 9.37 -15.68
C LYS A 247 -12.37 9.55 -14.62
N CYS A 248 -11.32 10.28 -14.96
CA CYS A 248 -10.20 10.59 -14.07
C CYS A 248 -9.93 12.09 -14.02
N VAL A 249 -9.62 12.57 -12.82
CA VAL A 249 -8.92 13.83 -12.60
C VAL A 249 -7.46 13.48 -12.34
N ALA A 250 -6.61 13.73 -13.34
CA ALA A 250 -5.17 13.52 -13.23
C ALA A 250 -4.50 14.89 -13.22
N LEU A 251 -3.61 15.10 -12.26
CA LEU A 251 -2.86 16.34 -12.15
C LEU A 251 -1.37 16.01 -12.18
N GLU A 252 -0.69 16.52 -13.20
CA GLU A 252 0.75 16.46 -13.35
C GLU A 252 1.31 17.88 -13.14
N ARG A 253 2.27 18.01 -12.22
CA ARG A 253 2.91 19.29 -11.89
C ARG A 253 4.42 19.16 -11.97
N PRO A 254 5.15 20.18 -12.42
CA PRO A 254 6.60 20.22 -12.24
C PRO A 254 6.97 20.03 -10.76
N LEU A 255 8.08 19.35 -10.49
CA LEU A 255 8.62 19.31 -9.15
C LEU A 255 9.03 20.73 -8.71
N PRO A 256 8.76 21.12 -7.46
CA PRO A 256 9.18 22.42 -6.97
C PRO A 256 10.71 22.53 -7.00
N ALA A 257 11.21 23.72 -7.34
CA ALA A 257 12.62 24.02 -7.13
C ALA A 257 12.90 24.03 -5.63
N CYS A 258 13.99 23.38 -5.23
CA CYS A 258 14.39 23.43 -3.83
C CYS A 258 14.89 24.84 -3.47
N GLU A 259 14.33 25.41 -2.43
CA GLU A 259 14.88 26.62 -1.83
C GLU A 259 16.31 26.31 -1.34
N LYS A 260 17.22 27.26 -1.54
CA LYS A 260 18.64 27.11 -1.14
C LYS A 260 18.80 27.32 0.35
#